data_44875e6f7cdc11432637d32022166d29
#
_entry.id   44875e6f7cdc11432637d32022166d29
#
_cell.length_a   1.000
_cell.length_b   1.000
_cell.length_c   1.000
_cell.angle_alpha   90.00
_cell.angle_beta   90.00
_cell.angle_gamma   90.00
#
_symmetry.space_group_name_H-M   'P 1'
#
loop_
_entity.id
_entity.type
_entity.pdbx_description
1 polymer ?
#
loop_
_entity_poly.entity_id
_entity_poly.type
_entity_poly.pdbx_seq_one_letter_code
_entity_poly.pdbx_strand_id
1 'polypeptide(L)'
;MPLVASVRTAVAQTPIATGAGFSFAAVGDTRPMMYLPLKEGQPDLNKFFVEMFGLVMPEKVAEAVVARDVKMIFDPVTKELIKVIMPFASKTEVMTLTVDNGWVTEASVEDTKLLPGVHRTMFRLQGGEWVTREIVKDVQSGRAKFVVNSGDAVWWGNQGLTVSDSPYWRRVNDTMLKKLPAPDDEMRAAGLDGRFFMSVGNHEVWADPKIEGVLSAVPYLKKFGVTPENLIYKFDFKGARFIYLWSGKYDYRSPSQWDADRPKYAEQMTQLQKWMDEAKANGIRKAFIVFHYPVFARSGLGPIPAPDNPHKVIASYAKDMEVVVLNGHVHTTEIYEVDGVKYLMLGGGGAEQDPILPGRTSIKVPADYPPDLYWKGQAPKEEYNYVLVDVQPGQKTKFTLNRFRPWSAEPFGAEELFK
;
A
#
# COMPACT_ATOMS: atom_id res chain seq x y z
N MET A 1 -31.80 -12.26 40.93
CA MET A 1 -31.09 -12.67 39.71
C MET A 1 -29.61 -12.63 40.03
N PRO A 2 -28.87 -13.73 39.99
CA PRO A 2 -27.43 -13.70 40.30
C PRO A 2 -26.63 -13.21 39.08
N LEU A 3 -25.71 -12.26 39.34
CA LEU A 3 -24.70 -11.82 38.40
C LEU A 3 -23.77 -12.99 38.04
N VAL A 4 -23.73 -13.38 36.78
CA VAL A 4 -22.69 -14.28 36.24
C VAL A 4 -21.43 -13.48 35.98
N ALA A 5 -20.46 -13.61 36.84
CA ALA A 5 -19.13 -13.09 36.64
C ALA A 5 -18.43 -13.92 35.55
N SER A 6 -18.21 -13.33 34.37
CA SER A 6 -17.39 -13.94 33.32
C SER A 6 -15.92 -13.92 33.74
N VAL A 7 -15.39 -15.06 34.14
CA VAL A 7 -13.97 -15.27 34.34
C VAL A 7 -13.31 -15.29 32.97
N ARG A 8 -12.68 -14.18 32.57
CA ARG A 8 -11.72 -14.17 31.46
C ARG A 8 -10.45 -14.86 31.93
N THR A 9 -10.27 -16.10 31.54
CA THR A 9 -8.96 -16.78 31.63
C THR A 9 -7.95 -16.01 30.82
N ALA A 10 -7.04 -15.33 31.49
CA ALA A 10 -5.85 -14.78 30.85
C ALA A 10 -5.02 -15.97 30.31
N VAL A 11 -4.97 -16.11 29.00
CA VAL A 11 -4.03 -17.02 28.35
C VAL A 11 -2.63 -16.49 28.68
N ALA A 12 -1.89 -17.25 29.50
CA ALA A 12 -0.50 -16.95 29.79
C ALA A 12 0.29 -16.94 28.47
N GLN A 13 0.78 -15.77 28.07
CA GLN A 13 1.65 -15.66 26.91
C GLN A 13 2.95 -16.39 27.21
N THR A 14 3.27 -17.39 26.39
CA THR A 14 4.55 -18.09 26.42
C THR A 14 5.67 -17.05 26.25
N PRO A 15 6.79 -17.14 27.02
CA PRO A 15 7.91 -16.23 26.84
C PRO A 15 8.39 -16.24 25.39
N ILE A 16 8.52 -15.07 24.79
CA ILE A 16 8.98 -14.92 23.42
C ILE A 16 10.40 -15.46 23.34
N ALA A 17 10.57 -16.60 22.66
CA ALA A 17 11.89 -17.16 22.41
C ALA A 17 12.74 -16.11 21.68
N THR A 18 13.81 -15.65 22.30
CA THR A 18 14.87 -14.82 21.69
C THR A 18 15.70 -15.70 20.76
N GLY A 19 15.03 -16.24 19.72
CA GLY A 19 15.62 -17.13 18.73
C GLY A 19 16.37 -16.38 17.63
N ALA A 20 16.91 -17.13 16.66
CA ALA A 20 17.58 -16.62 15.49
C ALA A 20 16.77 -15.48 14.80
N GLY A 21 17.47 -14.54 14.17
CA GLY A 21 16.86 -13.45 13.41
C GLY A 21 15.95 -13.96 12.27
N PHE A 22 15.23 -13.04 11.66
CA PHE A 22 14.39 -13.32 10.51
C PHE A 22 14.39 -12.12 9.55
N SER A 23 13.96 -12.35 8.33
CA SER A 23 13.73 -11.27 7.37
C SER A 23 12.30 -11.34 6.84
N PHE A 24 11.79 -10.20 6.39
CA PHE A 24 10.51 -10.10 5.69
C PHE A 24 10.62 -9.14 4.50
N ALA A 25 9.76 -9.30 3.50
CA ALA A 25 9.66 -8.38 2.38
C ALA A 25 8.61 -7.31 2.70
N ALA A 26 8.95 -6.04 2.56
CA ALA A 26 8.06 -4.91 2.75
C ALA A 26 7.80 -4.20 1.42
N VAL A 27 6.54 -3.95 1.10
CA VAL A 27 6.09 -3.33 -0.14
C VAL A 27 4.74 -2.64 0.07
N GLY A 28 4.43 -1.64 -0.72
CA GLY A 28 3.12 -1.03 -0.82
C GLY A 28 2.74 -0.80 -2.26
N ASP A 29 1.46 -0.48 -2.50
CA ASP A 29 0.98 -0.02 -3.81
C ASP A 29 1.34 -1.00 -4.95
N THR A 30 1.15 -2.29 -4.69
CA THR A 30 1.42 -3.36 -5.67
C THR A 30 0.32 -3.49 -6.71
N ARG A 31 -0.67 -2.63 -6.66
CA ARG A 31 -1.85 -2.65 -7.50
C ARG A 31 -1.51 -2.48 -8.98
N PRO A 32 -2.16 -3.24 -9.88
CA PRO A 32 -2.21 -2.90 -11.30
C PRO A 32 -3.02 -1.61 -11.49
N MET A 33 -2.91 -0.98 -12.65
CA MET A 33 -3.88 0.04 -13.05
C MET A 33 -5.24 -0.58 -13.42
N MET A 34 -6.16 0.25 -13.90
CA MET A 34 -7.55 -0.10 -14.22
C MET A 34 -7.68 -1.33 -15.13
N TYR A 35 -8.74 -2.07 -14.89
CA TYR A 35 -9.24 -3.09 -15.81
C TYR A 35 -10.39 -2.52 -16.64
N LEU A 36 -10.22 -2.42 -17.94
CA LEU A 36 -11.11 -1.75 -18.91
C LEU A 36 -11.53 -2.75 -20.01
N PRO A 37 -12.39 -3.74 -19.72
CA PRO A 37 -12.82 -4.77 -20.67
C PRO A 37 -13.90 -4.22 -21.62
N LEU A 38 -13.61 -3.15 -22.35
CA LEU A 38 -14.57 -2.43 -23.17
C LEU A 38 -14.47 -2.83 -24.65
N LYS A 39 -15.62 -2.82 -25.33
CA LYS A 39 -15.73 -3.10 -26.78
C LYS A 39 -16.43 -1.96 -27.50
N GLU A 40 -16.02 -1.71 -28.75
CA GLU A 40 -16.67 -0.76 -29.65
C GLU A 40 -18.16 -1.09 -29.79
N GLY A 41 -19.01 -0.06 -29.82
CA GLY A 41 -20.46 -0.22 -29.97
C GLY A 41 -21.19 -0.68 -28.71
N GLN A 42 -20.52 -0.85 -27.59
CA GLN A 42 -21.22 -1.00 -26.31
C GLN A 42 -22.01 0.28 -26.00
N PRO A 43 -23.28 0.18 -25.65
CA PRO A 43 -24.07 1.35 -25.32
C PRO A 43 -23.43 2.04 -24.09
N ASP A 44 -23.23 3.35 -24.24
CA ASP A 44 -22.90 4.25 -23.12
C ASP A 44 -21.54 4.01 -22.42
N LEU A 45 -20.47 4.03 -23.21
CA LEU A 45 -19.10 4.00 -22.66
C LEU A 45 -18.82 5.19 -21.70
N ASN A 46 -19.41 6.36 -21.99
CA ASN A 46 -19.28 7.51 -21.09
C ASN A 46 -19.94 7.22 -19.75
N LYS A 47 -21.10 6.58 -19.74
CA LYS A 47 -21.76 6.14 -18.51
C LYS A 47 -20.90 5.16 -17.71
N PHE A 48 -20.26 4.21 -18.38
CA PHE A 48 -19.33 3.29 -17.71
C PHE A 48 -18.19 4.06 -17.01
N PHE A 49 -17.59 5.05 -17.67
CA PHE A 49 -16.54 5.85 -17.05
C PHE A 49 -17.07 6.76 -15.94
N VAL A 50 -18.26 7.37 -16.11
CA VAL A 50 -18.90 8.16 -15.05
C VAL A 50 -19.22 7.28 -13.83
N GLU A 51 -19.78 6.11 -14.05
CA GLU A 51 -20.07 5.17 -12.97
C GLU A 51 -18.78 4.70 -12.27
N MET A 52 -17.74 4.35 -13.02
CA MET A 52 -16.46 3.93 -12.49
C MET A 52 -15.79 5.04 -11.65
N PHE A 53 -15.73 6.25 -12.18
CA PHE A 53 -15.18 7.39 -11.45
C PHE A 53 -16.08 7.84 -10.29
N GLY A 54 -17.41 7.68 -10.43
CA GLY A 54 -18.38 7.96 -9.38
C GLY A 54 -18.24 7.09 -8.15
N LEU A 55 -17.54 5.95 -8.23
CA LEU A 55 -17.22 5.12 -7.07
C LEU A 55 -16.23 5.80 -6.12
N VAL A 56 -15.47 6.80 -6.61
CA VAL A 56 -14.37 7.41 -5.85
C VAL A 56 -14.42 8.94 -5.81
N MET A 57 -15.30 9.54 -6.60
CA MET A 57 -15.49 10.99 -6.62
C MET A 57 -16.96 11.36 -6.81
N PRO A 58 -17.40 12.56 -6.42
CA PRO A 58 -18.77 13.01 -6.68
C PRO A 58 -19.13 12.92 -8.17
N GLU A 59 -20.34 12.47 -8.49
CA GLU A 59 -20.82 12.22 -9.85
C GLU A 59 -20.57 13.42 -10.79
N LYS A 60 -20.86 14.64 -10.35
CA LYS A 60 -20.60 15.86 -11.12
C LYS A 60 -19.11 16.05 -11.47
N VAL A 61 -18.20 15.57 -10.62
CA VAL A 61 -16.76 15.60 -10.88
C VAL A 61 -16.39 14.51 -11.88
N ALA A 62 -16.96 13.32 -11.74
CA ALA A 62 -16.80 12.22 -12.69
C ALA A 62 -17.30 12.61 -14.09
N GLU A 63 -18.50 13.19 -14.19
CA GLU A 63 -19.04 13.74 -15.46
C GLU A 63 -18.08 14.78 -16.07
N ALA A 64 -17.55 15.69 -15.26
CA ALA A 64 -16.60 16.71 -15.75
C ALA A 64 -15.26 16.11 -16.23
N VAL A 65 -14.82 15.01 -15.64
CA VAL A 65 -13.62 14.28 -16.09
C VAL A 65 -13.86 13.60 -17.43
N VAL A 66 -15.01 12.93 -17.58
CA VAL A 66 -15.39 12.23 -18.82
C VAL A 66 -15.71 13.21 -19.97
N ALA A 67 -16.28 14.37 -19.65
CA ALA A 67 -16.56 15.42 -20.64
C ALA A 67 -15.30 16.09 -21.20
N ARG A 68 -14.09 15.79 -20.70
CA ARG A 68 -12.82 16.35 -21.14
C ARG A 68 -12.20 15.54 -22.28
N ASP A 69 -12.86 15.45 -23.44
CA ASP A 69 -12.30 14.87 -24.66
C ASP A 69 -11.53 13.55 -24.48
N VAL A 70 -12.11 12.60 -23.74
CA VAL A 70 -11.55 11.25 -23.63
C VAL A 70 -11.72 10.56 -24.99
N LYS A 71 -10.59 10.22 -25.62
CA LYS A 71 -10.57 9.51 -26.89
C LYS A 71 -10.26 8.05 -26.65
N MET A 72 -11.18 7.18 -27.07
CA MET A 72 -11.01 5.72 -27.05
C MET A 72 -10.67 5.23 -28.45
N ILE A 73 -9.73 4.30 -28.53
CA ILE A 73 -9.33 3.65 -29.78
C ILE A 73 -9.53 2.16 -29.60
N PHE A 74 -10.26 1.55 -30.53
CA PHE A 74 -10.60 0.14 -30.53
C PHE A 74 -9.85 -0.58 -31.64
N ASP A 75 -9.53 -1.85 -31.40
CA ASP A 75 -8.98 -2.72 -32.42
C ASP A 75 -10.02 -2.90 -33.57
N PRO A 76 -9.63 -2.71 -34.83
CA PRO A 76 -10.56 -2.76 -35.92
C PRO A 76 -11.17 -4.15 -36.19
N VAL A 77 -10.51 -5.22 -35.70
CA VAL A 77 -10.95 -6.61 -35.91
C VAL A 77 -11.68 -7.15 -34.68
N THR A 78 -11.05 -7.09 -33.49
CA THR A 78 -11.62 -7.64 -32.26
C THR A 78 -12.64 -6.72 -31.60
N LYS A 79 -12.64 -5.43 -32.00
CA LYS A 79 -13.47 -4.37 -31.41
C LYS A 79 -13.18 -4.10 -29.93
N GLU A 80 -12.09 -4.62 -29.39
CA GLU A 80 -11.67 -4.41 -28.01
C GLU A 80 -10.93 -3.08 -27.86
N LEU A 81 -11.07 -2.45 -26.69
CA LEU A 81 -10.36 -1.22 -26.35
C LEU A 81 -8.85 -1.51 -26.29
N ILE A 82 -8.07 -0.75 -27.06
CA ILE A 82 -6.60 -0.87 -27.10
C ILE A 82 -5.88 0.39 -26.61
N LYS A 83 -6.56 1.53 -26.57
CA LYS A 83 -5.94 2.77 -26.11
C LYS A 83 -6.98 3.78 -25.61
N VAL A 84 -6.62 4.51 -24.56
CA VAL A 84 -7.35 5.69 -24.07
C VAL A 84 -6.41 6.88 -24.07
N ILE A 85 -6.86 8.02 -24.57
CA ILE A 85 -6.14 9.29 -24.55
C ILE A 85 -7.01 10.29 -23.81
N MET A 86 -6.49 10.91 -22.75
CA MET A 86 -7.25 11.83 -21.91
C MET A 86 -6.38 12.98 -21.39
N PRO A 87 -6.97 14.14 -21.08
CA PRO A 87 -6.28 15.19 -20.34
C PRO A 87 -5.78 14.68 -18.98
N PHE A 88 -4.60 15.14 -18.57
CA PHE A 88 -4.00 14.78 -17.28
C PHE A 88 -4.00 15.98 -16.30
N ALA A 89 -3.03 16.10 -15.44
CA ALA A 89 -3.01 17.06 -14.33
C ALA A 89 -3.03 18.54 -14.76
N SER A 90 -2.56 18.87 -15.95
CA SER A 90 -2.61 20.23 -16.51
C SER A 90 -3.35 20.28 -17.85
N LYS A 91 -3.67 21.51 -18.32
CA LYS A 91 -4.30 21.70 -19.64
C LYS A 91 -3.40 21.30 -20.83
N THR A 92 -2.10 21.15 -20.60
CA THR A 92 -1.10 20.80 -21.62
C THR A 92 -0.61 19.36 -21.51
N GLU A 93 -0.96 18.67 -20.43
CA GLU A 93 -0.58 17.27 -20.24
C GLU A 93 -1.66 16.34 -20.74
N VAL A 94 -1.23 15.36 -21.54
CA VAL A 94 -2.08 14.32 -22.10
C VAL A 94 -1.58 12.96 -21.62
N MET A 95 -2.47 12.20 -20.99
CA MET A 95 -2.20 10.82 -20.60
C MET A 95 -2.65 9.87 -21.68
N THR A 96 -1.81 8.91 -22.00
CA THR A 96 -2.13 7.79 -22.88
C THR A 96 -2.06 6.50 -22.09
N LEU A 97 -3.16 5.74 -22.08
CA LEU A 97 -3.24 4.40 -21.53
C LEU A 97 -3.23 3.39 -22.68
N THR A 98 -2.31 2.42 -22.64
CA THR A 98 -2.33 1.26 -23.54
C THR A 98 -3.06 0.12 -22.84
N VAL A 99 -3.99 -0.53 -23.53
CA VAL A 99 -4.83 -1.59 -22.99
C VAL A 99 -4.60 -2.88 -23.78
N ASP A 100 -4.43 -3.98 -23.07
CA ASP A 100 -4.36 -5.33 -23.64
C ASP A 100 -5.16 -6.30 -22.77
N ASN A 101 -6.04 -7.09 -23.41
CA ASN A 101 -6.95 -8.01 -22.73
C ASN A 101 -7.70 -7.36 -21.54
N GLY A 102 -8.12 -6.12 -21.73
CA GLY A 102 -8.80 -5.29 -20.73
C GLY A 102 -7.89 -4.67 -19.66
N TRP A 103 -6.64 -5.07 -19.54
CA TRP A 103 -5.71 -4.46 -18.58
C TRP A 103 -4.99 -3.25 -19.16
N VAL A 104 -4.89 -2.18 -18.39
CA VAL A 104 -3.94 -1.12 -18.69
C VAL A 104 -2.53 -1.66 -18.49
N THR A 105 -1.79 -1.80 -19.58
CA THR A 105 -0.42 -2.36 -19.58
C THR A 105 0.65 -1.29 -19.50
N GLU A 106 0.32 -0.07 -19.96
CA GLU A 106 1.22 1.08 -19.88
C GLU A 106 0.40 2.36 -19.73
N ALA A 107 0.90 3.29 -18.89
CA ALA A 107 0.45 4.67 -18.85
C ALA A 107 1.63 5.60 -19.08
N SER A 108 1.46 6.55 -20.01
CA SER A 108 2.46 7.58 -20.30
C SER A 108 1.82 8.96 -20.36
N VAL A 109 2.60 9.99 -20.03
CA VAL A 109 2.17 11.39 -20.06
C VAL A 109 3.11 12.19 -20.97
N GLU A 110 2.52 12.99 -21.83
CA GLU A 110 3.18 13.98 -22.68
C GLU A 110 2.74 15.38 -22.24
N ASP A 111 3.69 16.31 -22.04
CA ASP A 111 3.38 17.74 -21.99
C ASP A 111 3.48 18.30 -23.41
N THR A 112 2.34 18.48 -24.06
CA THR A 112 2.24 18.88 -25.47
C THR A 112 2.77 20.29 -25.76
N LYS A 113 2.97 21.10 -24.72
CA LYS A 113 3.44 22.47 -24.85
C LYS A 113 4.93 22.61 -24.49
N LEU A 114 5.36 21.99 -23.39
CA LEU A 114 6.73 22.13 -22.89
C LEU A 114 7.71 21.15 -23.55
N LEU A 115 7.25 19.93 -23.79
CA LEU A 115 8.06 18.83 -24.33
C LEU A 115 7.24 17.99 -25.33
N PRO A 116 6.82 18.58 -26.46
CA PRO A 116 5.97 17.87 -27.43
C PRO A 116 6.73 16.66 -28.01
N GLY A 117 6.04 15.53 -28.10
CA GLY A 117 6.60 14.27 -28.58
C GLY A 117 7.44 13.50 -27.55
N VAL A 118 7.63 14.04 -26.34
CA VAL A 118 8.35 13.36 -25.27
C VAL A 118 7.35 12.73 -24.29
N HIS A 119 7.25 11.41 -24.34
CA HIS A 119 6.37 10.63 -23.47
C HIS A 119 7.14 10.18 -22.22
N ARG A 120 6.59 10.49 -21.05
CA ARG A 120 7.09 10.02 -19.77
C ARG A 120 6.23 8.83 -19.32
N THR A 121 6.80 7.65 -19.24
CA THR A 121 6.12 6.47 -18.72
C THR A 121 5.90 6.63 -17.21
N MET A 122 4.67 6.43 -16.77
CA MET A 122 4.28 6.48 -15.36
C MET A 122 4.00 5.08 -14.80
N PHE A 123 3.60 4.16 -15.66
CA PHE A 123 3.20 2.83 -15.26
C PHE A 123 3.53 1.81 -16.35
N ARG A 124 4.01 0.63 -15.91
CA ARG A 124 4.10 -0.59 -16.70
C ARG A 124 3.70 -1.77 -15.84
N LEU A 125 2.69 -2.49 -16.29
CA LEU A 125 2.15 -3.66 -15.60
C LEU A 125 3.23 -4.72 -15.29
N GLN A 126 4.13 -4.94 -16.23
CA GLN A 126 5.24 -5.88 -16.10
C GLN A 126 6.19 -5.54 -14.96
N GLY A 127 6.42 -4.24 -14.68
CA GLY A 127 7.29 -3.80 -13.59
C GLY A 127 6.82 -4.28 -12.24
N GLY A 128 5.53 -4.08 -11.93
CA GLY A 128 4.90 -4.58 -10.69
C GLY A 128 4.88 -6.11 -10.62
N GLU A 129 4.68 -6.79 -11.74
CA GLU A 129 4.73 -8.25 -11.79
C GLU A 129 6.13 -8.80 -11.48
N TRP A 130 7.18 -8.13 -11.94
CA TRP A 130 8.55 -8.55 -11.63
C TRP A 130 8.88 -8.34 -10.15
N VAL A 131 8.45 -7.22 -9.55
CA VAL A 131 8.59 -6.98 -8.11
C VAL A 131 7.90 -8.08 -7.32
N THR A 132 6.63 -8.35 -7.63
CA THR A 132 5.85 -9.41 -6.98
C THR A 132 6.49 -10.78 -7.12
N ARG A 133 7.01 -11.10 -8.31
CA ARG A 133 7.71 -12.37 -8.58
C ARG A 133 8.96 -12.53 -7.71
N GLU A 134 9.77 -11.48 -7.58
CA GLU A 134 10.99 -11.55 -6.77
C GLU A 134 10.67 -11.64 -5.27
N ILE A 135 9.64 -10.94 -4.80
CA ILE A 135 9.13 -11.11 -3.44
C ILE A 135 8.73 -12.57 -3.18
N VAL A 136 7.98 -13.19 -4.12
CA VAL A 136 7.58 -14.59 -4.01
C VAL A 136 8.80 -15.51 -3.95
N LYS A 137 9.82 -15.29 -4.79
CA LYS A 137 11.08 -16.06 -4.76
C LYS A 137 11.80 -15.93 -3.41
N ASP A 138 11.83 -14.73 -2.84
CA ASP A 138 12.44 -14.49 -1.52
C ASP A 138 11.74 -15.28 -0.42
N VAL A 139 10.42 -15.34 -0.47
CA VAL A 139 9.65 -16.12 0.51
C VAL A 139 9.81 -17.62 0.27
N GLN A 140 9.78 -18.08 -0.99
CA GLN A 140 9.95 -19.50 -1.35
C GLN A 140 11.34 -20.02 -0.99
N SER A 141 12.38 -19.21 -1.15
CA SER A 141 13.76 -19.57 -0.80
C SER A 141 14.06 -19.49 0.69
N GLY A 142 13.12 -18.97 1.50
CA GLY A 142 13.32 -18.72 2.94
C GLY A 142 14.13 -17.46 3.26
N ARG A 143 14.49 -16.64 2.26
CA ARG A 143 15.15 -15.36 2.44
C ARG A 143 14.24 -14.35 3.12
N ALA A 144 12.94 -14.46 2.95
CA ALA A 144 11.92 -13.74 3.71
C ALA A 144 10.92 -14.72 4.31
N LYS A 145 10.47 -14.47 5.53
CA LYS A 145 9.45 -15.30 6.20
C LYS A 145 8.05 -15.00 5.69
N PHE A 146 7.74 -13.73 5.46
CA PHE A 146 6.43 -13.25 5.03
C PHE A 146 6.55 -11.90 4.31
N VAL A 147 5.44 -11.45 3.79
CA VAL A 147 5.28 -10.16 3.12
C VAL A 147 4.49 -9.22 4.04
N VAL A 148 4.96 -8.00 4.19
CA VAL A 148 4.28 -6.86 4.82
C VAL A 148 3.89 -5.89 3.70
N ASN A 149 2.59 -5.69 3.52
CA ASN A 149 2.07 -4.74 2.53
C ASN A 149 1.44 -3.54 3.24
N SER A 150 1.79 -2.34 2.82
CA SER A 150 1.29 -1.10 3.41
C SER A 150 -0.03 -0.60 2.81
N GLY A 151 -0.74 -1.44 2.06
CA GLY A 151 -2.02 -1.14 1.41
C GLY A 151 -1.93 -1.00 -0.10
N ASP A 152 -3.07 -0.82 -0.72
CA ASP A 152 -3.24 -0.66 -2.16
C ASP A 152 -2.68 -1.83 -2.98
N ALA A 153 -3.11 -3.04 -2.65
CA ALA A 153 -2.83 -4.25 -3.42
C ALA A 153 -3.72 -4.36 -4.67
N VAL A 154 -4.85 -3.66 -4.70
CA VAL A 154 -5.82 -3.65 -5.81
C VAL A 154 -6.16 -2.23 -6.23
N TRP A 155 -6.61 -2.03 -7.49
CA TRP A 155 -7.12 -0.73 -7.95
C TRP A 155 -8.53 -0.43 -7.43
N TRP A 156 -9.40 -1.44 -7.36
CA TRP A 156 -10.74 -1.38 -6.80
C TRP A 156 -10.97 -2.60 -5.91
N GLY A 157 -11.60 -2.39 -4.77
CA GLY A 157 -12.02 -3.51 -3.92
C GLY A 157 -12.85 -4.52 -4.68
N ASN A 158 -13.89 -4.08 -5.41
CA ASN A 158 -14.67 -5.00 -6.23
C ASN A 158 -15.20 -4.46 -7.59
N GLN A 159 -15.05 -3.17 -7.88
CA GLN A 159 -15.47 -2.54 -9.16
C GLN A 159 -16.93 -2.84 -9.56
N GLY A 160 -17.85 -2.93 -8.58
CA GLY A 160 -19.25 -3.28 -8.85
C GLY A 160 -19.49 -4.75 -9.23
N LEU A 161 -18.46 -5.59 -9.19
CA LEU A 161 -18.51 -7.04 -9.39
C LEU A 161 -18.58 -7.77 -8.05
N THR A 162 -18.93 -9.04 -8.06
CA THR A 162 -18.77 -9.87 -6.85
C THR A 162 -17.28 -10.05 -6.54
N VAL A 163 -16.94 -10.29 -5.27
CA VAL A 163 -15.54 -10.50 -4.85
C VAL A 163 -14.88 -11.66 -5.59
N SER A 164 -15.64 -12.73 -5.86
CA SER A 164 -15.18 -13.90 -6.62
C SER A 164 -14.84 -13.57 -8.07
N ASP A 165 -15.46 -12.54 -8.62
CA ASP A 165 -15.31 -12.12 -10.01
C ASP A 165 -14.40 -10.91 -10.18
N SER A 166 -13.93 -10.32 -9.07
CA SER A 166 -13.00 -9.19 -9.10
C SER A 166 -11.71 -9.56 -9.87
N PRO A 167 -11.43 -8.91 -11.01
CA PRO A 167 -10.22 -9.17 -11.76
C PRO A 167 -8.97 -8.80 -10.96
N TYR A 168 -9.06 -7.81 -10.09
CA TYR A 168 -7.96 -7.32 -9.27
C TYR A 168 -7.54 -8.34 -8.21
N TRP A 169 -8.49 -8.83 -7.38
CA TRP A 169 -8.19 -9.85 -6.38
C TRP A 169 -7.75 -11.17 -6.99
N ARG A 170 -8.33 -11.54 -8.16
CA ARG A 170 -7.88 -12.70 -8.92
C ARG A 170 -6.42 -12.54 -9.31
N ARG A 171 -6.03 -11.35 -9.80
CA ARG A 171 -4.64 -11.08 -10.20
C ARG A 171 -3.69 -11.12 -9.00
N VAL A 172 -4.00 -10.47 -7.88
CA VAL A 172 -3.19 -10.55 -6.64
C VAL A 172 -3.02 -12.01 -6.20
N ASN A 173 -4.10 -12.78 -6.25
CA ASN A 173 -4.09 -14.18 -5.91
C ASN A 173 -3.17 -14.99 -6.83
N ASP A 174 -3.25 -14.78 -8.13
CA ASP A 174 -2.49 -15.54 -9.13
C ASP A 174 -1.02 -15.11 -9.22
N THR A 175 -0.72 -13.83 -8.98
CA THR A 175 0.66 -13.31 -9.05
C THR A 175 1.42 -13.49 -7.72
N MET A 176 0.74 -13.46 -6.58
CA MET A 176 1.37 -13.52 -5.26
C MET A 176 0.79 -14.59 -4.34
N LEU A 177 -0.47 -14.47 -3.91
CA LEU A 177 -0.97 -15.21 -2.73
C LEU A 177 -0.90 -16.72 -2.88
N LYS A 178 -1.31 -17.28 -4.02
CA LYS A 178 -1.24 -18.72 -4.31
C LYS A 178 0.18 -19.26 -4.46
N LYS A 179 1.15 -18.39 -4.72
CA LYS A 179 2.56 -18.75 -4.92
C LYS A 179 3.37 -18.73 -3.63
N LEU A 180 2.85 -18.07 -2.60
CA LEU A 180 3.49 -18.08 -1.29
C LEU A 180 3.37 -19.49 -0.67
N PRO A 181 4.45 -20.04 -0.09
CA PRO A 181 4.39 -21.34 0.57
C PRO A 181 3.53 -21.28 1.84
N ALA A 182 3.10 -22.42 2.32
CA ALA A 182 2.44 -22.50 3.62
C ALA A 182 3.35 -21.96 4.73
N PRO A 183 2.78 -21.39 5.82
CA PRO A 183 3.55 -20.99 7.00
C PRO A 183 4.37 -22.17 7.54
N ASP A 184 5.60 -21.90 7.97
CA ASP A 184 6.45 -22.87 8.64
C ASP A 184 6.04 -23.05 10.13
N ASP A 185 6.71 -23.97 10.84
CA ASP A 185 6.38 -24.29 12.23
C ASP A 185 6.58 -23.09 13.17
N GLU A 186 7.59 -22.25 12.91
CA GLU A 186 7.84 -21.04 13.71
C GLU A 186 6.70 -20.03 13.56
N MET A 187 6.21 -19.86 12.34
CA MET A 187 5.07 -18.97 12.06
C MET A 187 3.78 -19.52 12.67
N ARG A 188 3.51 -20.82 12.50
CA ARG A 188 2.34 -21.47 13.11
C ARG A 188 2.37 -21.40 14.65
N ALA A 189 3.54 -21.59 15.26
CA ALA A 189 3.72 -21.43 16.71
C ALA A 189 3.45 -20.00 17.20
N ALA A 190 3.69 -19.01 16.32
CA ALA A 190 3.34 -17.60 16.57
C ALA A 190 1.88 -17.25 16.20
N GLY A 191 1.07 -18.22 15.78
CA GLY A 191 -0.33 -18.00 15.39
C GLY A 191 -0.50 -17.38 14.00
N LEU A 192 0.54 -17.41 13.17
CA LEU A 192 0.54 -16.83 11.83
C LEU A 192 0.15 -17.91 10.79
N ASP A 193 -1.09 -17.86 10.30
CA ASP A 193 -1.65 -18.84 9.37
C ASP A 193 -1.47 -18.47 7.89
N GLY A 194 -0.77 -17.37 7.61
CA GLY A 194 -0.46 -16.92 6.26
C GLY A 194 0.87 -16.20 6.18
N ARG A 195 1.25 -15.82 4.96
CA ARG A 195 2.52 -15.13 4.69
C ARG A 195 2.38 -13.74 4.08
N PHE A 196 1.16 -13.23 3.96
CA PHE A 196 0.90 -11.90 3.42
C PHE A 196 0.05 -11.11 4.42
N PHE A 197 0.65 -10.12 5.06
CA PHE A 197 -0.01 -9.26 6.04
C PHE A 197 -0.08 -7.84 5.49
N MET A 198 -1.27 -7.24 5.48
CA MET A 198 -1.48 -5.93 4.87
C MET A 198 -2.24 -4.98 5.78
N SER A 199 -1.93 -3.68 5.67
CA SER A 199 -2.88 -2.65 6.04
C SER A 199 -3.90 -2.47 4.92
N VAL A 200 -5.09 -2.01 5.25
CA VAL A 200 -6.11 -1.66 4.25
C VAL A 200 -5.82 -0.25 3.75
N GLY A 201 -5.59 -0.11 2.44
CA GLY A 201 -5.46 1.18 1.78
C GLY A 201 -6.80 1.74 1.33
N ASN A 202 -6.80 2.89 0.69
CA ASN A 202 -8.03 3.49 0.17
C ASN A 202 -8.60 2.72 -1.03
N HIS A 203 -7.76 2.12 -1.84
CA HIS A 203 -8.19 1.34 -3.01
C HIS A 203 -8.90 0.03 -2.64
N GLU A 204 -8.53 -0.59 -1.53
CA GLU A 204 -9.26 -1.78 -1.03
C GLU A 204 -10.70 -1.46 -0.66
N VAL A 205 -10.98 -0.27 -0.12
CA VAL A 205 -12.35 0.11 0.30
C VAL A 205 -13.16 0.76 -0.82
N TRP A 206 -12.53 1.18 -1.91
CA TRP A 206 -13.24 1.71 -3.08
C TRP A 206 -14.10 0.62 -3.71
N ALA A 207 -15.41 0.87 -3.82
CA ALA A 207 -16.43 -0.07 -4.26
C ALA A 207 -16.57 -1.34 -3.38
N ASP A 208 -15.83 -1.44 -2.28
CA ASP A 208 -15.92 -2.54 -1.31
C ASP A 208 -15.78 -2.03 0.15
N PRO A 209 -16.71 -1.20 0.63
CA PRO A 209 -16.64 -0.64 1.98
C PRO A 209 -16.69 -1.68 3.08
N LYS A 210 -17.12 -2.92 2.78
CA LYS A 210 -17.10 -4.07 3.71
C LYS A 210 -15.84 -4.89 3.65
N ILE A 211 -14.86 -4.48 2.81
CA ILE A 211 -13.58 -5.19 2.63
C ILE A 211 -13.74 -6.70 2.37
N GLU A 212 -14.82 -7.10 1.70
CA GLU A 212 -15.10 -8.51 1.40
C GLU A 212 -13.98 -9.13 0.55
N GLY A 213 -13.40 -8.34 -0.37
CA GLY A 213 -12.24 -8.72 -1.18
C GLY A 213 -11.02 -9.04 -0.34
N VAL A 214 -10.68 -8.18 0.62
CA VAL A 214 -9.58 -8.41 1.57
C VAL A 214 -9.82 -9.67 2.38
N LEU A 215 -11.02 -9.78 3.00
CA LEU A 215 -11.36 -10.90 3.88
C LEU A 215 -11.52 -12.25 3.14
N SER A 216 -11.77 -12.20 1.83
CA SER A 216 -11.76 -13.37 0.96
C SER A 216 -10.34 -13.76 0.54
N ALA A 217 -9.53 -12.80 0.13
CA ALA A 217 -8.16 -13.04 -0.32
C ALA A 217 -7.19 -13.40 0.82
N VAL A 218 -7.39 -12.80 2.00
CA VAL A 218 -6.51 -12.96 3.18
C VAL A 218 -7.36 -13.34 4.41
N PRO A 219 -8.04 -14.52 4.41
CA PRO A 219 -9.06 -14.86 5.40
C PRO A 219 -8.54 -15.01 6.83
N TYR A 220 -7.27 -15.30 7.01
CA TYR A 220 -6.65 -15.42 8.33
C TYR A 220 -6.52 -14.09 9.08
N LEU A 221 -6.71 -12.94 8.42
CA LEU A 221 -6.77 -11.64 9.10
C LEU A 221 -7.95 -11.57 10.10
N LYS A 222 -9.03 -12.32 9.85
CA LYS A 222 -10.16 -12.45 10.78
C LYS A 222 -9.74 -12.95 12.17
N LYS A 223 -8.71 -13.79 12.27
CA LYS A 223 -8.17 -14.28 13.55
C LYS A 223 -7.54 -13.17 14.39
N PHE A 224 -7.07 -12.10 13.75
CA PHE A 224 -6.54 -10.92 14.42
C PHE A 224 -7.63 -9.87 14.75
N GLY A 225 -8.90 -10.18 14.48
CA GLY A 225 -10.03 -9.31 14.76
C GLY A 225 -10.33 -8.30 13.63
N VAL A 226 -9.80 -8.52 12.43
CA VAL A 226 -10.13 -7.68 11.28
C VAL A 226 -11.55 -7.97 10.82
N THR A 227 -12.37 -6.93 10.81
CA THR A 227 -13.76 -6.91 10.33
C THR A 227 -14.01 -5.63 9.55
N PRO A 228 -15.14 -5.47 8.85
CA PRO A 228 -15.49 -4.20 8.23
C PRO A 228 -15.47 -2.99 9.18
N GLU A 229 -15.77 -3.22 10.46
CA GLU A 229 -15.82 -2.19 11.52
C GLU A 229 -14.46 -1.98 12.21
N ASN A 230 -13.54 -2.94 12.07
CA ASN A 230 -12.23 -2.89 12.70
C ASN A 230 -11.14 -3.34 11.73
N LEU A 231 -10.38 -2.39 11.20
CA LEU A 231 -9.30 -2.62 10.24
C LEU A 231 -7.91 -2.66 10.87
N ILE A 232 -7.84 -2.58 12.22
CA ILE A 232 -6.57 -2.55 12.93
C ILE A 232 -6.29 -3.88 13.62
N TYR A 233 -5.02 -4.29 13.62
CA TYR A 233 -4.59 -5.52 14.28
C TYR A 233 -3.11 -5.51 14.60
N LYS A 234 -2.69 -6.48 15.40
CA LYS A 234 -1.28 -6.72 15.72
C LYS A 234 -0.95 -8.20 15.76
N PHE A 235 0.32 -8.50 15.57
CA PHE A 235 0.91 -9.79 15.96
C PHE A 235 2.36 -9.61 16.39
N ASP A 236 2.89 -10.61 17.10
CA ASP A 236 4.28 -10.66 17.49
C ASP A 236 4.98 -11.82 16.80
N PHE A 237 6.21 -11.58 16.33
CA PHE A 237 7.03 -12.62 15.73
C PHE A 237 8.51 -12.43 16.14
N LYS A 238 9.10 -13.45 16.76
CA LYS A 238 10.52 -13.49 17.16
C LYS A 238 11.04 -12.21 17.84
N GLY A 239 10.30 -11.68 18.81
CA GLY A 239 10.68 -10.49 19.57
C GLY A 239 10.46 -9.16 18.87
N ALA A 240 9.80 -9.15 17.71
CA ALA A 240 9.33 -7.96 17.03
C ALA A 240 7.80 -7.91 17.04
N ARG A 241 7.23 -6.72 17.19
CA ARG A 241 5.79 -6.44 17.11
C ARG A 241 5.45 -5.79 15.80
N PHE A 242 4.43 -6.29 15.13
CA PHE A 242 3.83 -5.72 13.95
C PHE A 242 2.46 -5.18 14.30
N ILE A 243 2.23 -3.89 14.05
CA ILE A 243 0.97 -3.18 14.33
C ILE A 243 0.46 -2.62 13.01
N TYR A 244 -0.77 -2.98 12.65
CA TYR A 244 -1.43 -2.49 11.46
C TYR A 244 -2.53 -1.52 11.87
N LEU A 245 -2.48 -0.31 11.29
CA LEU A 245 -3.48 0.74 11.51
C LEU A 245 -4.21 1.04 10.20
N TRP A 246 -5.33 1.76 10.31
CA TRP A 246 -6.08 2.22 9.16
C TRP A 246 -6.04 3.74 9.07
N SER A 247 -5.74 4.27 7.88
CA SER A 247 -5.57 5.69 7.63
C SER A 247 -6.41 6.22 6.47
N GLY A 248 -7.33 5.43 5.93
CA GLY A 248 -8.14 5.78 4.75
C GLY A 248 -9.08 6.97 4.92
N LYS A 249 -9.34 7.44 6.15
CA LYS A 249 -10.15 8.65 6.38
C LYS A 249 -9.54 9.93 5.76
N TYR A 250 -8.27 9.90 5.38
CA TYR A 250 -7.59 11.04 4.75
C TYR A 250 -7.70 11.05 3.23
N ASP A 251 -8.34 10.06 2.63
CA ASP A 251 -8.62 10.08 1.21
C ASP A 251 -9.80 11.03 0.90
N TYR A 252 -9.48 12.16 0.30
CA TYR A 252 -10.45 13.18 -0.07
C TYR A 252 -11.42 12.74 -1.19
N ARG A 253 -11.11 11.65 -1.88
CA ARG A 253 -11.94 11.07 -2.94
C ARG A 253 -12.89 10.00 -2.41
N SER A 254 -12.67 9.53 -1.20
CA SER A 254 -13.49 8.50 -0.58
C SER A 254 -14.78 9.08 -0.01
N PRO A 255 -15.93 8.45 -0.24
CA PRO A 255 -17.15 8.81 0.45
C PRO A 255 -16.97 8.67 1.97
N SER A 256 -17.32 9.69 2.73
CA SER A 256 -17.19 9.67 4.20
C SER A 256 -18.15 8.70 4.89
N GLN A 257 -19.12 8.18 4.17
CA GLN A 257 -20.16 7.29 4.71
C GLN A 257 -19.62 6.04 5.38
N TRP A 258 -18.50 5.49 4.94
CA TRP A 258 -17.89 4.31 5.56
C TRP A 258 -16.86 4.65 6.64
N ASP A 259 -16.48 5.93 6.81
CA ASP A 259 -15.67 6.39 7.94
C ASP A 259 -16.45 6.36 9.26
N ALA A 260 -17.77 6.56 9.19
CA ALA A 260 -18.63 6.58 10.39
C ALA A 260 -18.65 5.24 11.13
N ASP A 261 -18.46 4.14 10.40
CA ASP A 261 -18.54 2.79 10.95
C ASP A 261 -17.16 2.25 11.40
N ARG A 262 -16.11 3.06 11.30
CA ARG A 262 -14.74 2.66 11.64
C ARG A 262 -14.21 3.40 12.88
N PRO A 263 -13.26 2.82 13.59
CA PRO A 263 -12.67 3.50 14.75
C PRO A 263 -12.16 4.89 14.37
N LYS A 264 -12.48 5.87 15.19
CA LYS A 264 -11.93 7.21 15.03
C LYS A 264 -10.42 7.17 15.19
N TYR A 265 -9.73 8.09 14.53
CA TYR A 265 -8.27 8.11 14.56
C TYR A 265 -7.71 8.21 15.98
N ALA A 266 -8.33 9.03 16.84
CA ALA A 266 -7.95 9.13 18.25
C ALA A 266 -8.07 7.80 19.02
N GLU A 267 -9.08 6.99 18.70
CA GLU A 267 -9.26 5.66 19.30
C GLU A 267 -8.15 4.70 18.84
N GLN A 268 -7.75 4.79 17.55
CA GLN A 268 -6.60 4.03 17.05
C GLN A 268 -5.30 4.43 17.74
N MET A 269 -5.09 5.72 17.99
CA MET A 269 -3.90 6.18 18.71
C MET A 269 -3.87 5.68 20.15
N THR A 270 -5.01 5.66 20.83
CA THR A 270 -5.14 5.05 22.16
C THR A 270 -4.81 3.56 22.13
N GLN A 271 -5.31 2.86 21.12
CA GLN A 271 -5.02 1.43 20.95
C GLN A 271 -3.56 1.17 20.59
N LEU A 272 -2.96 2.04 19.75
CA LEU A 272 -1.53 1.99 19.43
C LEU A 272 -0.68 2.14 20.70
N GLN A 273 -0.95 3.15 21.52
CA GLN A 273 -0.25 3.34 22.80
C GLN A 273 -0.34 2.10 23.69
N LYS A 274 -1.55 1.56 23.87
CA LYS A 274 -1.76 0.33 24.63
C LYS A 274 -0.92 -0.83 24.09
N TRP A 275 -0.89 -1.03 22.78
CA TRP A 275 -0.10 -2.11 22.17
C TRP A 275 1.41 -1.89 22.29
N MET A 276 1.87 -0.63 22.22
CA MET A 276 3.28 -0.28 22.42
C MET A 276 3.71 -0.45 23.89
N ASP A 277 2.86 -0.07 24.84
CA ASP A 277 3.10 -0.28 26.28
C ASP A 277 3.15 -1.79 26.61
N GLU A 278 2.25 -2.57 26.06
CA GLU A 278 2.30 -4.05 26.15
C GLU A 278 3.60 -4.61 25.57
N ALA A 279 4.04 -4.10 24.40
CA ALA A 279 5.29 -4.53 23.79
C ALA A 279 6.49 -4.26 24.73
N LYS A 280 6.57 -3.06 25.26
CA LYS A 280 7.61 -2.64 26.20
C LYS A 280 7.61 -3.51 27.46
N ALA A 281 6.44 -3.74 28.06
CA ALA A 281 6.27 -4.57 29.26
C ALA A 281 6.69 -6.04 29.01
N ASN A 282 6.43 -6.56 27.79
CA ASN A 282 6.81 -7.91 27.39
C ASN A 282 8.27 -8.03 26.90
N GLY A 283 9.08 -6.97 27.01
CA GLY A 283 10.48 -6.99 26.60
C GLY A 283 10.71 -6.95 25.09
N ILE A 284 9.69 -6.66 24.29
CA ILE A 284 9.81 -6.45 22.84
C ILE A 284 10.62 -5.16 22.62
N ARG A 285 11.62 -5.23 21.73
CA ARG A 285 12.55 -4.11 21.47
C ARG A 285 12.47 -3.58 20.05
N LYS A 286 11.61 -4.15 19.22
CA LYS A 286 11.40 -3.72 17.83
C LYS A 286 9.91 -3.66 17.53
N ALA A 287 9.46 -2.54 16.97
CA ALA A 287 8.08 -2.36 16.54
C ALA A 287 8.04 -1.89 15.07
N PHE A 288 7.23 -2.56 14.26
CA PHE A 288 6.91 -2.19 12.90
C PHE A 288 5.46 -1.73 12.87
N ILE A 289 5.21 -0.45 12.55
CA ILE A 289 3.89 0.15 12.48
C ILE A 289 3.55 0.35 11.02
N VAL A 290 2.50 -0.30 10.53
CA VAL A 290 2.16 -0.40 9.11
C VAL A 290 0.80 0.27 8.89
N PHE A 291 0.75 1.24 8.00
CA PHE A 291 -0.50 1.87 7.56
C PHE A 291 -0.27 2.64 6.27
N HIS A 292 -1.35 2.88 5.53
CA HIS A 292 -1.25 3.27 4.14
C HIS A 292 -0.79 4.72 3.96
N TYR A 293 -1.48 5.69 4.54
CA TYR A 293 -1.14 7.11 4.37
C TYR A 293 0.14 7.49 5.12
N PRO A 294 1.05 8.26 4.50
CA PRO A 294 2.34 8.55 5.09
C PRO A 294 2.28 9.55 6.25
N VAL A 295 3.21 9.40 7.18
CA VAL A 295 3.46 10.37 8.27
C VAL A 295 4.22 11.58 7.74
N PHE A 296 5.17 11.34 6.85
CA PHE A 296 5.97 12.33 6.14
C PHE A 296 5.95 11.99 4.65
N ALA A 297 5.82 12.99 3.78
CA ALA A 297 5.86 12.84 2.34
C ALA A 297 6.35 14.10 1.65
N ARG A 298 7.12 13.96 0.58
CA ARG A 298 7.53 15.04 -0.31
C ARG A 298 6.66 15.17 -1.55
N SER A 299 5.92 14.15 -1.87
CA SER A 299 5.06 14.15 -3.04
C SER A 299 3.81 15.01 -2.87
N GLY A 300 3.11 15.23 -3.97
CA GLY A 300 1.94 16.09 -4.02
C GLY A 300 0.72 15.63 -3.22
N LEU A 301 0.67 14.35 -2.80
CA LEU A 301 -0.45 13.81 -2.02
C LEU A 301 -0.36 14.15 -0.53
N GLY A 302 0.85 14.50 -0.06
CA GLY A 302 1.08 15.03 1.28
C GLY A 302 0.95 13.99 2.41
N PRO A 303 1.46 14.34 3.60
CA PRO A 303 1.36 13.51 4.81
C PRO A 303 -0.01 13.67 5.49
N ILE A 304 -0.27 12.80 6.47
CA ILE A 304 -1.37 12.97 7.42
C ILE A 304 -1.25 14.36 8.08
N PRO A 305 -2.31 15.20 8.00
CA PRO A 305 -2.23 16.57 8.52
C PRO A 305 -2.21 16.59 10.03
N ALA A 306 -1.60 17.63 10.62
CA ALA A 306 -1.80 17.97 12.01
C ALA A 306 -3.27 18.39 12.25
N PRO A 307 -3.90 18.08 13.41
CA PRO A 307 -3.32 17.48 14.61
C PRO A 307 -3.25 15.93 14.59
N ASP A 308 -3.76 15.30 13.55
CA ASP A 308 -3.92 13.83 13.48
C ASP A 308 -2.63 13.07 13.14
N ASN A 309 -1.53 13.76 12.86
CA ASN A 309 -0.26 13.09 12.55
C ASN A 309 0.23 12.28 13.77
N PRO A 310 0.45 10.96 13.61
CA PRO A 310 0.76 10.07 14.72
C PRO A 310 2.20 10.16 15.23
N HIS A 311 3.04 10.99 14.61
CA HIS A 311 4.49 11.01 14.88
C HIS A 311 4.81 11.17 16.37
N LYS A 312 4.19 12.13 17.06
CA LYS A 312 4.46 12.39 18.47
C LYS A 312 4.19 11.18 19.37
N VAL A 313 3.13 10.44 19.08
CA VAL A 313 2.80 9.19 19.80
C VAL A 313 3.85 8.14 19.52
N ILE A 314 4.19 7.93 18.26
CA ILE A 314 5.14 6.91 17.81
C ILE A 314 6.55 7.21 18.35
N ALA A 315 7.01 8.45 18.22
CA ALA A 315 8.34 8.88 18.63
C ALA A 315 8.56 8.78 20.13
N SER A 316 7.51 8.84 20.97
CA SER A 316 7.64 8.68 22.42
C SER A 316 8.23 7.34 22.83
N TYR A 317 8.18 6.32 21.97
CA TYR A 317 8.71 4.97 22.21
C TYR A 317 10.12 4.76 21.65
N ALA A 318 10.64 5.65 20.81
CA ALA A 318 11.93 5.47 20.13
C ALA A 318 13.13 5.37 21.08
N LYS A 319 13.03 5.91 22.29
CA LYS A 319 14.06 5.80 23.34
C LYS A 319 14.13 4.41 23.99
N ASP A 320 13.05 3.64 23.93
CA ASP A 320 12.90 2.35 24.62
C ASP A 320 13.01 1.16 23.65
N MET A 321 12.69 1.38 22.36
CA MET A 321 12.70 0.35 21.32
C MET A 321 13.01 0.93 19.94
N GLU A 322 13.48 0.10 19.04
CA GLU A 322 13.59 0.46 17.63
C GLU A 322 12.20 0.50 17.01
N VAL A 323 11.79 1.67 16.50
CA VAL A 323 10.48 1.88 15.88
C VAL A 323 10.66 2.19 14.40
N VAL A 324 9.94 1.45 13.58
CA VAL A 324 9.93 1.58 12.12
C VAL A 324 8.50 1.74 11.66
N VAL A 325 8.24 2.74 10.83
CA VAL A 325 6.93 2.97 10.20
C VAL A 325 7.02 2.65 8.73
N LEU A 326 6.08 1.85 8.23
CA LEU A 326 5.96 1.43 6.85
C LEU A 326 4.68 2.01 6.27
N ASN A 327 4.81 2.89 5.29
CA ASN A 327 3.69 3.57 4.62
C ASN A 327 3.66 3.26 3.12
N GLY A 328 2.54 3.56 2.47
CA GLY A 328 2.31 3.52 1.02
C GLY A 328 1.68 4.82 0.54
N HIS A 329 0.66 4.71 -0.36
CA HIS A 329 -0.18 5.78 -0.86
C HIS A 329 0.49 6.71 -1.87
N VAL A 330 1.72 7.09 -1.62
CA VAL A 330 2.54 7.88 -2.53
C VAL A 330 3.39 6.92 -3.33
N HIS A 331 3.21 6.92 -4.63
CA HIS A 331 3.82 5.92 -5.50
C HIS A 331 5.30 6.22 -5.78
N THR A 332 6.03 6.41 -4.71
CA THR A 332 7.50 6.62 -4.69
C THR A 332 8.07 5.87 -3.50
N THR A 333 9.40 5.80 -3.44
CA THR A 333 10.11 5.35 -2.24
C THR A 333 10.77 6.55 -1.59
N GLU A 334 10.34 6.84 -0.38
CA GLU A 334 10.88 7.94 0.43
C GLU A 334 11.29 7.43 1.80
N ILE A 335 12.38 7.99 2.36
CA ILE A 335 12.95 7.54 3.61
C ILE A 335 13.24 8.73 4.50
N TYR A 336 12.84 8.60 5.77
CA TYR A 336 13.06 9.63 6.78
C TYR A 336 13.53 9.00 8.07
N GLU A 337 14.37 9.70 8.82
CA GLU A 337 14.66 9.40 10.22
C GLU A 337 14.37 10.65 11.04
N VAL A 338 13.36 10.56 11.92
CA VAL A 338 12.85 11.68 12.71
C VAL A 338 12.65 11.24 14.15
N ASP A 339 13.25 11.95 15.09
CA ASP A 339 13.16 11.67 16.53
C ASP A 339 13.44 10.21 16.88
N GLY A 340 14.42 9.59 16.18
CA GLY A 340 14.82 8.20 16.38
C GLY A 340 13.88 7.16 15.76
N VAL A 341 12.85 7.58 15.05
CA VAL A 341 11.93 6.70 14.31
C VAL A 341 12.31 6.68 12.83
N LYS A 342 12.37 5.48 12.24
CA LYS A 342 12.59 5.28 10.81
C LYS A 342 11.25 5.20 10.07
N TYR A 343 11.10 5.98 9.03
CA TYR A 343 9.92 6.00 8.16
C TYR A 343 10.31 5.56 6.75
N LEU A 344 9.65 4.53 6.25
CA LEU A 344 9.81 4.04 4.87
C LEU A 344 8.47 4.15 4.15
N MET A 345 8.45 4.95 3.09
CA MET A 345 7.35 4.96 2.14
C MET A 345 7.66 3.94 1.05
N LEU A 346 6.78 2.99 0.85
CA LEU A 346 6.98 1.78 0.06
C LEU A 346 6.12 1.77 -1.22
N GLY A 347 5.68 2.94 -1.70
CA GLY A 347 4.75 3.06 -2.82
C GLY A 347 5.32 2.68 -4.20
N GLY A 348 6.55 2.17 -4.26
CA GLY A 348 7.19 1.72 -5.50
C GLY A 348 6.83 0.31 -5.95
N GLY A 349 5.82 -0.35 -5.38
CA GLY A 349 5.55 -1.78 -5.59
C GLY A 349 4.94 -2.17 -6.93
N GLY A 350 4.36 -1.23 -7.69
CA GLY A 350 3.75 -1.58 -8.98
C GLY A 350 2.72 -0.59 -9.50
N ALA A 351 2.21 0.31 -8.67
CA ALA A 351 1.28 1.35 -9.08
C ALA A 351 1.91 2.35 -10.06
N GLU A 352 1.07 3.17 -10.70
CA GLU A 352 1.55 4.32 -11.47
C GLU A 352 2.41 5.23 -10.61
N GLN A 353 3.58 5.59 -11.13
CA GLN A 353 4.57 6.33 -10.32
C GLN A 353 4.26 7.82 -10.28
N ASP A 354 4.26 8.39 -9.08
CA ASP A 354 4.18 9.82 -8.87
C ASP A 354 5.52 10.47 -9.21
N PRO A 355 5.53 11.44 -10.13
CA PRO A 355 6.77 12.14 -10.42
C PRO A 355 7.13 13.05 -9.26
N ILE A 356 8.31 12.86 -8.68
CA ILE A 356 8.94 13.91 -7.89
C ILE A 356 9.44 14.95 -8.89
N LEU A 357 8.65 15.98 -9.14
CA LEU A 357 9.04 17.03 -10.07
C LEU A 357 10.15 17.87 -9.46
N PRO A 358 11.24 18.13 -10.22
CA PRO A 358 12.22 19.12 -9.82
C PRO A 358 11.53 20.46 -9.55
N GLY A 359 11.72 21.03 -8.36
CA GLY A 359 11.10 22.30 -7.97
C GLY A 359 9.74 22.19 -7.26
N ARG A 360 9.08 21.04 -7.16
CA ARG A 360 8.04 20.82 -6.15
C ARG A 360 8.69 20.63 -4.78
N THR A 361 9.26 21.74 -4.28
CA THR A 361 9.79 21.86 -2.91
C THR A 361 8.69 22.13 -1.87
N SER A 362 7.44 22.22 -2.28
CA SER A 362 6.31 22.36 -1.35
C SER A 362 6.00 21.01 -0.71
N ILE A 363 6.92 20.59 0.13
CA ILE A 363 6.64 19.61 1.15
C ILE A 363 5.64 20.28 2.09
N LYS A 364 4.44 19.77 2.14
CA LYS A 364 3.60 20.04 3.30
C LYS A 364 4.10 19.15 4.44
N VAL A 365 5.32 19.41 4.88
CA VAL A 365 5.76 19.02 6.19
C VAL A 365 4.95 19.90 7.13
N PRO A 366 4.31 19.38 8.20
CA PRO A 366 3.75 20.22 9.24
C PRO A 366 4.76 21.32 9.62
N ALA A 367 4.33 22.57 9.79
CA ALA A 367 5.21 23.74 9.95
C ALA A 367 6.27 23.61 11.08
N ASP A 368 6.08 22.63 11.95
CA ASP A 368 6.89 22.35 13.12
C ASP A 368 8.09 21.40 12.84
N TYR A 369 8.26 20.92 11.60
CA TYR A 369 9.33 19.98 11.26
C TYR A 369 10.40 20.61 10.38
N PRO A 370 11.70 20.37 10.66
CA PRO A 370 12.80 20.89 9.87
C PRO A 370 12.71 20.44 8.40
N PRO A 371 12.98 21.33 7.44
CA PRO A 371 12.95 20.99 6.02
C PRO A 371 14.01 19.97 5.58
N ASP A 372 15.01 19.70 6.43
CA ASP A 372 16.18 18.87 6.14
C ASP A 372 16.00 17.40 6.52
N LEU A 373 14.79 16.98 6.95
CA LEU A 373 14.51 15.60 7.37
C LEU A 373 14.59 14.57 6.23
N TYR A 374 14.83 15.07 5.02
CA TYR A 374 14.83 14.21 3.86
C TYR A 374 16.18 13.60 3.58
N TRP A 375 16.19 12.27 3.55
CA TRP A 375 17.29 11.54 3.00
C TRP A 375 17.12 11.24 1.50
N LYS A 376 18.27 11.14 0.79
CA LYS A 376 18.43 10.85 -0.63
C LYS A 376 17.79 9.52 -1.05
N GLY A 377 16.55 9.39 -1.19
CA GLY A 377 15.99 8.15 -1.69
C GLY A 377 14.86 8.45 -2.64
N GLN A 378 15.15 9.13 -3.72
CA GLN A 378 14.21 9.18 -4.80
C GLN A 378 14.30 7.85 -5.53
N ALA A 379 13.21 7.06 -5.53
CA ALA A 379 13.05 6.13 -6.62
C ALA A 379 13.01 7.00 -7.89
N PRO A 380 13.98 6.90 -8.78
CA PRO A 380 13.93 7.61 -10.04
C PRO A 380 12.63 7.21 -10.75
N LYS A 381 12.13 8.11 -11.57
CA LYS A 381 11.05 7.84 -12.49
C LYS A 381 11.28 6.50 -13.17
N GLU A 382 10.23 5.70 -13.32
CA GLU A 382 10.27 4.39 -13.99
C GLU A 382 11.04 3.30 -13.22
N GLU A 383 11.10 3.37 -11.91
CA GLU A 383 11.61 2.30 -11.06
C GLU A 383 10.54 1.73 -10.16
N TYR A 384 10.49 0.41 -10.08
CA TYR A 384 9.73 -0.32 -9.09
C TYR A 384 10.65 -0.96 -8.07
N ASN A 385 10.14 -1.19 -6.87
CA ASN A 385 10.99 -1.70 -5.80
C ASN A 385 10.19 -2.36 -4.67
N TYR A 386 10.92 -3.08 -3.82
CA TYR A 386 10.50 -3.51 -2.49
C TYR A 386 11.70 -3.51 -1.56
N VAL A 387 11.44 -3.54 -0.26
CA VAL A 387 12.48 -3.57 0.77
C VAL A 387 12.54 -4.94 1.42
N LEU A 388 13.72 -5.55 1.46
CA LEU A 388 13.99 -6.69 2.32
C LEU A 388 14.46 -6.17 3.68
N VAL A 389 13.75 -6.54 4.73
CA VAL A 389 13.99 -6.10 6.11
C VAL A 389 14.57 -7.26 6.91
N ASP A 390 15.81 -7.11 7.40
CA ASP A 390 16.50 -8.10 8.21
C ASP A 390 16.49 -7.70 9.67
N VAL A 391 15.86 -8.52 10.50
CA VAL A 391 15.62 -8.30 11.93
C VAL A 391 16.47 -9.27 12.74
N GLN A 392 17.52 -8.76 13.34
CA GLN A 392 18.41 -9.53 14.21
C GLN A 392 18.25 -9.14 15.67
N PRO A 393 18.23 -10.10 16.61
CA PRO A 393 18.20 -9.82 18.04
C PRO A 393 19.42 -8.99 18.46
N GLY A 394 19.19 -7.92 19.22
CA GLY A 394 20.26 -7.07 19.75
C GLY A 394 21.02 -6.23 18.72
N GLN A 395 20.67 -6.29 17.46
CA GLN A 395 21.27 -5.49 16.39
C GLN A 395 20.25 -4.49 15.81
N LYS A 396 20.74 -3.42 15.18
CA LYS A 396 19.86 -2.53 14.38
C LYS A 396 19.27 -3.30 13.21
N THR A 397 18.02 -3.04 12.90
CA THR A 397 17.35 -3.58 11.72
C THR A 397 18.02 -3.07 10.44
N LYS A 398 18.28 -3.98 9.48
CA LYS A 398 18.84 -3.64 8.18
C LYS A 398 17.74 -3.63 7.12
N PHE A 399 17.87 -2.72 6.18
CA PHE A 399 16.91 -2.52 5.11
C PHE A 399 17.64 -2.53 3.78
N THR A 400 17.25 -3.41 2.88
CA THR A 400 17.80 -3.51 1.53
C THR A 400 16.72 -3.20 0.51
N LEU A 401 16.86 -2.07 -0.19
CA LEU A 401 15.98 -1.68 -1.29
C LEU A 401 16.38 -2.45 -2.55
N ASN A 402 15.49 -3.30 -3.05
CA ASN A 402 15.66 -4.01 -4.32
C ASN A 402 14.95 -3.23 -5.42
N ARG A 403 15.65 -2.85 -6.50
CA ARG A 403 15.21 -1.91 -7.52
C ARG A 403 15.05 -2.58 -8.87
N PHE A 404 13.96 -2.28 -9.57
CA PHE A 404 13.62 -2.85 -10.88
C PHE A 404 13.33 -1.73 -11.87
N ARG A 405 13.79 -1.91 -13.11
CA ARG A 405 13.33 -1.11 -14.24
C ARG A 405 12.10 -1.74 -14.86
N PRO A 406 11.11 -0.95 -15.34
CA PRO A 406 9.88 -1.49 -15.92
C PRO A 406 10.08 -2.37 -17.17
N TRP A 407 11.27 -2.35 -17.75
CA TRP A 407 11.61 -3.12 -18.96
C TRP A 407 12.63 -4.23 -18.72
N SER A 408 12.99 -4.50 -17.48
CA SER A 408 13.97 -5.54 -17.14
C SER A 408 13.43 -6.44 -16.03
N ALA A 409 13.35 -7.73 -16.34
CA ALA A 409 12.90 -8.74 -15.39
C ALA A 409 13.86 -8.94 -14.21
N GLU A 410 15.09 -8.46 -14.33
CA GLU A 410 16.12 -8.59 -13.30
C GLU A 410 16.23 -7.29 -12.49
N PRO A 411 16.44 -7.39 -11.17
CA PRO A 411 16.76 -6.21 -10.38
C PRO A 411 18.04 -5.58 -10.89
N PHE A 412 18.07 -4.26 -11.04
CA PHE A 412 19.27 -3.57 -11.52
C PHE A 412 20.17 -3.06 -10.40
N GLY A 413 19.75 -3.17 -9.15
CA GLY A 413 20.51 -2.78 -7.98
C GLY A 413 19.83 -3.13 -6.68
N ALA A 414 20.65 -3.22 -5.64
CA ALA A 414 20.21 -3.28 -4.26
C ALA A 414 20.97 -2.22 -3.46
N GLU A 415 20.28 -1.54 -2.58
CA GLU A 415 20.84 -0.45 -1.77
C GLU A 415 20.50 -0.64 -0.30
N GLU A 416 21.51 -0.55 0.57
CA GLU A 416 21.29 -0.56 2.02
C GLU A 416 20.86 0.84 2.47
N LEU A 417 19.73 0.90 3.17
CA LEU A 417 19.14 2.12 3.68
C LEU A 417 19.54 2.36 5.14
N PHE A 418 19.57 3.60 5.59
CA PHE A 418 19.92 3.99 6.98
C PHE A 418 21.32 3.51 7.41
N LYS A 419 22.32 3.68 6.54
CA LYS A 419 23.73 3.39 6.85
C LYS A 419 24.30 4.23 7.98
#